data_48bf8caead8ee3e44a87c047257d25fa
#
_entry.id   48bf8caead8ee3e44a87c047257d25fa
#
_cell.length_a   1.000
_cell.length_b   1.000
_cell.length_c   1.000
_cell.angle_alpha   90.00
_cell.angle_beta   90.00
_cell.angle_gamma   90.00
#
_symmetry.space_group_name_H-M   'P 1'
#
loop_
_entity.id
_entity.type
_entity.pdbx_description
1 polymer ?
#
loop_
_entity_poly.entity_id
_entity_poly.type
_entity_poly.pdbx_seq_one_letter_code
_entity_poly.pdbx_strand_id
1 'polypeptide(L)'
;MFSSIDWGKTGHRLVGELAQQYLTTKAQKEIDILLDGASLVSISNYGDEIKSNPKYKAFRPWHYINLSLDESYANAKKNPKGDVVMAIKKCIAKVKDQNEPKNERAFYLKLLVHFIGDLHQPMHVGRKEDRGGNSIRLQWFGKTSNLHRLWDSHLIDSHGMNAAQLLGDLEELSPKLIKEIQNQSLEQWVNESQALAKIIYENTPSNSKLGEEYQSRYLPLLKIQLQRGGLRLAAQLNEIFK
;
A
#
# COMPACT_ATOMS: atom_id res chain seq x y z
N MET A 1 -3.59 7.29 23.35
CA MET A 1 -4.29 6.90 22.12
C MET A 1 -3.22 6.55 21.10
N PHE A 2 -3.07 5.28 20.76
CA PHE A 2 -2.11 4.88 19.71
C PHE A 2 -2.83 5.06 18.37
N SER A 3 -2.45 6.10 17.66
CA SER A 3 -2.78 6.25 16.24
C SER A 3 -2.20 5.05 15.50
N SER A 4 -3.04 4.21 14.90
CA SER A 4 -2.59 3.24 13.92
C SER A 4 -2.09 4.07 12.73
N ILE A 5 -0.81 4.08 12.52
CA ILE A 5 -0.18 4.72 11.37
C ILE A 5 0.04 3.56 10.40
N ASP A 6 -0.79 3.50 9.38
CA ASP A 6 -0.61 2.62 8.22
C ASP A 6 0.42 3.26 7.30
N TRP A 7 0.77 2.65 6.17
CA TRP A 7 1.85 3.14 5.31
C TRP A 7 1.90 4.65 5.33
N GLY A 8 2.88 5.24 6.00
CA GLY A 8 2.84 6.63 6.42
C GLY A 8 2.44 7.56 5.29
N LYS A 9 1.87 8.71 5.59
CA LYS A 9 1.34 9.66 4.58
C LYS A 9 2.27 9.85 3.38
N THR A 10 3.58 9.77 3.59
CA THR A 10 4.60 9.91 2.56
C THR A 10 4.60 8.74 1.57
N GLY A 11 4.46 7.49 2.04
CA GLY A 11 4.43 6.31 1.17
C GLY A 11 3.21 6.29 0.25
N HIS A 12 2.01 6.50 0.81
CA HIS A 12 0.78 6.59 0.01
C HIS A 12 0.83 7.73 -1.01
N ARG A 13 1.36 8.90 -0.62
CA ARG A 13 1.53 10.03 -1.54
C ARG A 13 2.46 9.70 -2.69
N LEU A 14 3.59 9.03 -2.42
CA LEU A 14 4.52 8.62 -3.46
C LEU A 14 3.86 7.63 -4.44
N VAL A 15 3.12 6.64 -3.95
CA VAL A 15 2.36 5.69 -4.79
C VAL A 15 1.37 6.45 -5.69
N GLY A 16 0.63 7.42 -5.15
CA GLY A 16 -0.29 8.26 -5.91
C GLY A 16 0.41 9.14 -6.95
N GLU A 17 1.53 9.76 -6.57
CA GLU A 17 2.31 10.67 -7.44
C GLU A 17 2.95 9.91 -8.60
N LEU A 18 3.55 8.75 -8.33
CA LEU A 18 4.10 7.89 -9.37
C LEU A 18 2.99 7.37 -10.30
N ALA A 19 1.87 6.92 -9.75
CA ALA A 19 0.76 6.44 -10.59
C ALA A 19 0.27 7.52 -11.55
N GLN A 20 0.16 8.77 -11.10
CA GLN A 20 -0.28 9.89 -11.92
C GLN A 20 0.60 10.12 -13.16
N GLN A 21 1.91 9.85 -13.08
CA GLN A 21 2.85 9.97 -14.21
C GLN A 21 2.63 8.92 -15.32
N TYR A 22 2.01 7.79 -14.98
CA TYR A 22 1.79 6.66 -15.90
C TYR A 22 0.33 6.50 -16.33
N LEU A 23 -0.54 7.48 -16.03
CA LEU A 23 -1.91 7.48 -16.51
C LEU A 23 -1.97 7.80 -18.01
N THR A 24 -2.88 7.11 -18.72
CA THR A 24 -3.28 7.55 -20.07
C THR A 24 -4.05 8.86 -19.98
N THR A 25 -4.02 9.65 -21.05
CA THR A 25 -4.79 10.91 -21.13
C THR A 25 -6.29 10.68 -20.85
N LYS A 26 -6.85 9.54 -21.31
CA LYS A 26 -8.25 9.18 -21.06
C LYS A 26 -8.49 8.89 -19.58
N ALA A 27 -7.66 8.05 -18.95
CA ALA A 27 -7.79 7.74 -17.53
C ALA A 27 -7.64 9.00 -16.66
N GLN A 28 -6.65 9.86 -16.95
CA GLN A 28 -6.47 11.13 -16.25
C GLN A 28 -7.74 11.98 -16.30
N LYS A 29 -8.32 12.17 -17.49
CA LYS A 29 -9.53 12.97 -17.69
C LYS A 29 -10.74 12.41 -16.91
N GLU A 30 -10.95 11.09 -16.97
CA GLU A 30 -12.05 10.44 -16.24
C GLU A 30 -11.89 10.54 -14.71
N ILE A 31 -10.65 10.40 -14.22
CA ILE A 31 -10.31 10.56 -12.81
C ILE A 31 -10.55 12.00 -12.36
N ASP A 32 -10.12 12.99 -13.14
CA ASP A 32 -10.32 14.41 -12.83
C ASP A 32 -11.82 14.75 -12.72
N ILE A 33 -12.62 14.24 -13.64
CA ILE A 33 -14.10 14.40 -13.60
C ILE A 33 -14.68 13.72 -12.34
N LEU A 34 -14.22 12.50 -12.04
CA LEU A 34 -14.77 11.70 -10.94
C LEU A 34 -14.39 12.28 -9.56
N LEU A 35 -13.19 12.84 -9.44
CA LEU A 35 -12.67 13.43 -8.20
C LEU A 35 -12.84 14.94 -8.09
N ASP A 36 -13.58 15.58 -9.01
CA ASP A 36 -13.75 17.04 -9.05
C ASP A 36 -12.42 17.81 -9.04
N GLY A 37 -11.43 17.30 -9.80
CA GLY A 37 -10.10 17.89 -9.94
C GLY A 37 -9.12 17.55 -8.80
N ALA A 38 -9.50 16.74 -7.82
CA ALA A 38 -8.56 16.30 -6.79
C ALA A 38 -7.55 15.29 -7.37
N SER A 39 -6.26 15.48 -7.06
CA SER A 39 -5.18 14.60 -7.54
C SER A 39 -5.14 13.26 -6.80
N LEU A 40 -4.53 12.23 -7.42
CA LEU A 40 -4.29 10.94 -6.76
C LEU A 40 -3.45 11.12 -5.48
N VAL A 41 -2.51 12.05 -5.47
CA VAL A 41 -1.69 12.40 -4.29
C VAL A 41 -2.55 12.89 -3.13
N SER A 42 -3.51 13.78 -3.42
CA SER A 42 -4.35 14.39 -2.38
C SER A 42 -5.29 13.38 -1.71
N ILE A 43 -5.72 12.35 -2.45
CA ILE A 43 -6.68 11.35 -1.96
C ILE A 43 -6.03 10.05 -1.48
N SER A 44 -4.72 9.91 -1.62
CA SER A 44 -3.99 8.65 -1.37
C SER A 44 -4.10 8.16 0.08
N ASN A 45 -4.29 9.06 1.05
CA ASN A 45 -4.44 8.72 2.47
C ASN A 45 -5.89 8.55 2.92
N TYR A 46 -6.86 8.61 2.00
CA TYR A 46 -8.28 8.65 2.33
C TYR A 46 -8.75 7.46 3.18
N GLY A 47 -8.25 6.24 2.91
CA GLY A 47 -8.60 5.06 3.70
C GLY A 47 -8.29 5.22 5.19
N ASP A 48 -7.15 5.80 5.51
CA ASP A 48 -6.73 6.08 6.89
C ASP A 48 -7.47 7.25 7.52
N GLU A 49 -7.74 8.30 6.76
CA GLU A 49 -8.48 9.48 7.23
C GLU A 49 -9.88 9.11 7.72
N ILE A 50 -10.56 8.17 7.04
CA ILE A 50 -11.89 7.71 7.45
C ILE A 50 -11.89 6.64 8.54
N LYS A 51 -10.74 6.03 8.86
CA LYS A 51 -10.61 4.87 9.77
C LYS A 51 -11.08 5.13 11.19
N SER A 52 -10.98 6.38 11.67
CA SER A 52 -11.44 6.81 12.98
C SER A 52 -12.95 7.00 13.05
N ASN A 53 -13.62 7.21 11.92
CA ASN A 53 -15.07 7.43 11.86
C ASN A 53 -15.83 6.10 12.05
N PRO A 54 -16.74 6.00 13.05
CA PRO A 54 -17.51 4.79 13.30
C PRO A 54 -18.31 4.26 12.11
N LYS A 55 -18.76 5.14 11.21
CA LYS A 55 -19.47 4.79 9.97
C LYS A 55 -18.68 3.83 9.10
N TYR A 56 -17.35 3.96 9.10
CA TYR A 56 -16.44 3.18 8.26
C TYR A 56 -15.72 2.05 8.99
N LYS A 57 -16.15 1.71 10.22
CA LYS A 57 -15.55 0.64 11.03
C LYS A 57 -15.48 -0.70 10.28
N ALA A 58 -16.44 -0.98 9.40
CA ALA A 58 -16.49 -2.19 8.59
C ALA A 58 -15.30 -2.32 7.62
N PHE A 59 -14.68 -1.21 7.21
CA PHE A 59 -13.55 -1.21 6.27
C PHE A 59 -12.19 -1.45 6.94
N ARG A 60 -12.10 -1.47 8.27
CA ARG A 60 -10.82 -1.68 8.96
C ARG A 60 -10.07 -2.96 8.54
N PRO A 61 -10.73 -4.12 8.35
CA PRO A 61 -10.03 -5.32 7.89
C PRO A 61 -9.56 -5.24 6.43
N TRP A 62 -10.03 -4.26 5.65
CA TRP A 62 -9.73 -4.12 4.23
C TRP A 62 -8.32 -3.56 3.97
N HIS A 63 -7.61 -3.11 5.00
CA HIS A 63 -6.26 -2.57 4.88
C HIS A 63 -5.17 -3.66 4.85
N TYR A 64 -5.47 -4.92 5.21
CA TYR A 64 -4.46 -5.96 5.37
C TYR A 64 -5.00 -7.35 5.07
N ILE A 65 -4.06 -8.30 4.97
CA ILE A 65 -4.32 -9.75 5.01
C ILE A 65 -3.58 -10.32 6.21
N ASN A 66 -4.27 -11.11 7.04
CA ASN A 66 -3.59 -11.97 8.01
C ASN A 66 -3.33 -13.32 7.34
N LEU A 67 -2.12 -13.52 6.85
CA LEU A 67 -1.70 -14.69 6.08
C LEU A 67 -0.53 -15.38 6.76
N SER A 68 -0.58 -16.72 6.87
CA SER A 68 0.61 -17.48 7.24
C SER A 68 1.69 -17.30 6.17
N LEU A 69 2.94 -17.13 6.57
CA LEU A 69 4.04 -16.88 5.62
C LEU A 69 4.33 -18.06 4.68
N ASP A 70 3.83 -19.25 5.00
CA ASP A 70 4.02 -20.49 4.22
C ASP A 70 2.72 -20.90 3.49
N GLU A 71 1.67 -20.09 3.53
CA GLU A 71 0.39 -20.37 2.89
C GLU A 71 0.10 -19.38 1.77
N SER A 72 -0.30 -19.86 0.59
CA SER A 72 -0.72 -18.97 -0.50
C SER A 72 -2.06 -18.32 -0.20
N TYR A 73 -2.28 -17.10 -0.69
CA TYR A 73 -3.57 -16.44 -0.54
C TYR A 73 -4.72 -17.28 -1.12
N ALA A 74 -4.50 -18.02 -2.21
CA ALA A 74 -5.54 -18.85 -2.82
C ALA A 74 -6.08 -19.91 -1.84
N ASN A 75 -5.21 -20.53 -1.05
CA ASN A 75 -5.53 -21.62 -0.12
C ASN A 75 -5.93 -21.10 1.28
N ALA A 76 -5.54 -19.90 1.63
CA ALA A 76 -5.79 -19.33 2.95
C ALA A 76 -7.28 -19.14 3.25
N LYS A 77 -7.65 -19.36 4.51
CA LYS A 77 -8.99 -19.04 5.00
C LYS A 77 -9.21 -17.53 4.97
N LYS A 78 -10.17 -17.10 4.17
CA LYS A 78 -10.51 -15.68 4.03
C LYS A 78 -11.19 -15.11 5.26
N ASN A 79 -10.91 -13.86 5.57
CA ASN A 79 -11.63 -13.12 6.61
C ASN A 79 -13.07 -12.86 6.11
N PRO A 80 -14.12 -13.30 6.84
CA PRO A 80 -15.50 -13.08 6.42
C PRO A 80 -15.89 -11.59 6.38
N LYS A 81 -15.14 -10.72 7.05
CA LYS A 81 -15.31 -9.26 6.99
C LYS A 81 -14.55 -8.61 5.83
N GLY A 82 -13.89 -9.40 5.00
CA GLY A 82 -13.03 -8.94 3.92
C GLY A 82 -11.57 -8.76 4.34
N ASP A 83 -10.73 -8.60 3.32
CA ASP A 83 -9.31 -8.28 3.41
C ASP A 83 -8.94 -7.34 2.26
N VAL A 84 -7.68 -6.91 2.16
CA VAL A 84 -7.24 -5.93 1.16
C VAL A 84 -7.40 -6.44 -0.28
N VAL A 85 -7.26 -7.74 -0.55
CA VAL A 85 -7.46 -8.32 -1.89
C VAL A 85 -8.93 -8.26 -2.30
N MET A 86 -9.81 -8.65 -1.38
CA MET A 86 -11.27 -8.56 -1.59
C MET A 86 -11.70 -7.11 -1.74
N ALA A 87 -11.13 -6.20 -0.97
CA ALA A 87 -11.38 -4.76 -1.04
C ALA A 87 -10.97 -4.17 -2.39
N ILE A 88 -9.76 -4.46 -2.88
CA ILE A 88 -9.29 -4.00 -4.19
C ILE A 88 -10.24 -4.48 -5.30
N LYS A 89 -10.60 -5.77 -5.31
CA LYS A 89 -11.55 -6.32 -6.29
C LYS A 89 -12.90 -5.63 -6.25
N LYS A 90 -13.43 -5.38 -5.06
CA LYS A 90 -14.69 -4.67 -4.87
C LYS A 90 -14.60 -3.22 -5.34
N CYS A 91 -13.53 -2.51 -4.99
CA CYS A 91 -13.31 -1.14 -5.43
C CYS A 91 -13.23 -1.05 -6.96
N ILE A 92 -12.49 -1.94 -7.62
CA ILE A 92 -12.41 -2.01 -9.08
C ILE A 92 -13.81 -2.18 -9.69
N ALA A 93 -14.60 -3.13 -9.19
CA ALA A 93 -15.95 -3.38 -9.67
C ALA A 93 -16.85 -2.14 -9.54
N LYS A 94 -16.82 -1.49 -8.36
CA LYS A 94 -17.61 -0.28 -8.08
C LYS A 94 -17.20 0.92 -8.94
N VAL A 95 -15.89 1.12 -9.16
CA VAL A 95 -15.43 2.23 -10.01
C VAL A 95 -15.76 2.01 -11.48
N LYS A 96 -15.71 0.75 -11.96
CA LYS A 96 -16.07 0.39 -13.36
C LYS A 96 -17.56 0.53 -13.65
N ASP A 97 -18.44 0.31 -12.69
CA ASP A 97 -19.87 0.30 -12.90
C ASP A 97 -20.40 1.73 -13.15
N GLN A 98 -20.76 2.01 -14.40
CA GLN A 98 -21.30 3.30 -14.83
C GLN A 98 -22.71 3.59 -14.28
N ASN A 99 -23.41 2.58 -13.74
CA ASN A 99 -24.71 2.75 -13.10
C ASN A 99 -24.60 3.21 -11.65
N GLU A 100 -23.42 3.08 -11.05
CA GLU A 100 -23.17 3.61 -9.70
C GLU A 100 -23.13 5.14 -9.70
N PRO A 101 -23.71 5.79 -8.69
CA PRO A 101 -23.63 7.25 -8.56
C PRO A 101 -22.18 7.75 -8.54
N LYS A 102 -21.94 8.95 -9.08
CA LYS A 102 -20.59 9.57 -9.13
C LYS A 102 -19.90 9.59 -7.77
N ASN A 103 -20.61 9.97 -6.70
CA ASN A 103 -20.09 10.02 -5.35
C ASN A 103 -19.66 8.66 -4.80
N GLU A 104 -20.39 7.58 -5.14
CA GLU A 104 -20.01 6.21 -4.76
C GLU A 104 -18.77 5.76 -5.54
N ARG A 105 -18.73 5.99 -6.85
CA ARG A 105 -17.55 5.70 -7.67
C ARG A 105 -16.32 6.45 -7.17
N ALA A 106 -16.46 7.74 -6.86
CA ALA A 106 -15.39 8.55 -6.29
C ALA A 106 -14.92 8.04 -4.92
N PHE A 107 -15.85 7.62 -4.06
CA PHE A 107 -15.53 7.02 -2.76
C PHE A 107 -14.69 5.74 -2.93
N TYR A 108 -15.12 4.81 -3.79
CA TYR A 108 -14.39 3.57 -4.03
C TYR A 108 -13.08 3.78 -4.80
N LEU A 109 -12.97 4.82 -5.64
CA LEU A 109 -11.70 5.19 -6.27
C LEU A 109 -10.67 5.65 -5.22
N LYS A 110 -11.05 6.50 -4.27
CA LYS A 110 -10.18 6.93 -3.15
C LYS A 110 -9.69 5.73 -2.33
N LEU A 111 -10.58 4.79 -2.04
CA LEU A 111 -10.23 3.56 -1.33
C LEU A 111 -9.31 2.65 -2.17
N LEU A 112 -9.53 2.53 -3.48
CA LEU A 112 -8.70 1.73 -4.39
C LEU A 112 -7.25 2.22 -4.39
N VAL A 113 -7.06 3.54 -4.52
CA VAL A 113 -5.74 4.18 -4.49
C VAL A 113 -5.01 3.84 -3.20
N HIS A 114 -5.70 3.95 -2.06
CA HIS A 114 -5.15 3.64 -0.75
C HIS A 114 -4.79 2.15 -0.60
N PHE A 115 -5.74 1.25 -0.89
CA PHE A 115 -5.56 -0.19 -0.67
C PHE A 115 -4.51 -0.83 -1.58
N ILE A 116 -4.31 -0.30 -2.79
CA ILE A 116 -3.17 -0.76 -3.62
C ILE A 116 -1.85 -0.36 -2.95
N GLY A 117 -1.75 0.81 -2.35
CA GLY A 117 -0.60 1.17 -1.51
C GLY A 117 -0.42 0.20 -0.35
N ASP A 118 -1.46 -0.05 0.45
CA ASP A 118 -1.44 -0.96 1.59
C ASP A 118 -0.94 -2.36 1.23
N LEU A 119 -1.39 -2.92 0.10
CA LEU A 119 -0.96 -4.26 -0.34
C LEU A 119 0.54 -4.35 -0.62
N HIS A 120 1.19 -3.23 -0.95
CA HIS A 120 2.63 -3.17 -1.20
C HIS A 120 3.46 -2.90 0.06
N GLN A 121 2.83 -2.71 1.23
CA GLN A 121 3.48 -2.68 2.53
C GLN A 121 3.58 -4.11 3.08
N PRO A 122 4.79 -4.67 3.24
CA PRO A 122 4.95 -6.10 3.55
C PRO A 122 4.26 -6.55 4.85
N MET A 123 4.22 -5.69 5.87
CA MET A 123 3.56 -6.04 7.14
C MET A 123 2.04 -6.04 7.04
N HIS A 124 1.44 -5.47 5.99
CA HIS A 124 0.01 -5.63 5.68
C HIS A 124 -0.34 -7.02 5.11
N VAL A 125 0.67 -7.80 4.73
CA VAL A 125 0.57 -9.21 4.34
C VAL A 125 1.22 -10.11 5.41
N GLY A 126 1.25 -9.64 6.66
CA GLY A 126 1.93 -10.29 7.77
C GLY A 126 1.09 -11.31 8.51
N ARG A 127 1.71 -11.94 9.52
CA ARG A 127 1.10 -13.01 10.31
C ARG A 127 -0.01 -12.51 11.22
N LYS A 128 -1.01 -13.36 11.42
CA LYS A 128 -2.13 -13.08 12.32
C LYS A 128 -1.69 -13.00 13.79
N GLU A 129 -0.78 -13.87 14.19
CA GLU A 129 -0.34 -14.10 15.58
C GLU A 129 0.27 -12.83 16.20
N ASP A 130 0.95 -12.04 15.39
CA ASP A 130 1.56 -10.77 15.81
C ASP A 130 0.90 -9.53 15.18
N ARG A 131 -0.26 -9.72 14.53
CA ARG A 131 -1.02 -8.65 13.87
C ARG A 131 -0.17 -7.88 12.85
N GLY A 132 0.50 -8.61 11.96
CA GLY A 132 1.37 -8.04 10.96
C GLY A 132 2.55 -7.30 11.56
N GLY A 133 3.22 -7.86 12.57
CA GLY A 133 4.39 -7.25 13.22
C GLY A 133 4.08 -6.19 14.28
N ASN A 134 2.80 -5.88 14.55
CA ASN A 134 2.43 -4.90 15.59
C ASN A 134 2.84 -5.35 17.00
N SER A 135 2.91 -6.65 17.23
CA SER A 135 3.32 -7.22 18.53
C SER A 135 4.83 -7.44 18.65
N ILE A 136 5.59 -7.30 17.56
CA ILE A 136 7.06 -7.42 17.55
C ILE A 136 7.67 -6.09 17.96
N ARG A 137 8.06 -6.01 19.23
CA ARG A 137 8.68 -4.80 19.80
C ARG A 137 10.12 -4.67 19.36
N LEU A 138 10.57 -3.43 19.13
CA LEU A 138 11.94 -3.10 18.78
C LEU A 138 12.28 -1.66 19.20
N GLN A 139 13.54 -1.29 19.07
CA GLN A 139 13.99 0.09 19.16
C GLN A 139 14.44 0.58 17.78
N TRP A 140 14.02 1.77 17.38
CA TRP A 140 14.44 2.46 16.19
C TRP A 140 15.17 3.74 16.57
N PHE A 141 16.47 3.83 16.28
CA PHE A 141 17.35 4.91 16.77
C PHE A 141 17.14 5.19 18.26
N GLY A 142 17.13 4.13 19.07
CA GLY A 142 16.97 4.20 20.53
C GLY A 142 15.53 4.47 21.03
N LYS A 143 14.57 4.72 20.14
CA LYS A 143 13.17 4.96 20.51
C LYS A 143 12.34 3.68 20.38
N THR A 144 11.46 3.41 21.35
CA THR A 144 10.57 2.25 21.32
C THR A 144 9.60 2.31 20.14
N SER A 145 9.52 1.21 19.41
CA SER A 145 8.64 1.01 18.26
C SER A 145 8.19 -0.45 18.15
N ASN A 146 7.57 -0.79 17.02
CA ASN A 146 7.26 -2.15 16.61
C ASN A 146 7.57 -2.33 15.11
N LEU A 147 7.62 -3.58 14.67
CA LEU A 147 8.00 -3.92 13.31
C LEU A 147 7.04 -3.36 12.26
N HIS A 148 5.74 -3.42 12.51
CA HIS A 148 4.72 -2.84 11.62
C HIS A 148 4.96 -1.35 11.40
N ARG A 149 5.05 -0.58 12.50
CA ARG A 149 5.28 0.87 12.45
C ARG A 149 6.62 1.25 11.84
N LEU A 150 7.64 0.41 12.01
CA LEU A 150 8.93 0.63 11.37
C LEU A 150 8.78 0.67 9.84
N TRP A 151 8.03 -0.27 9.27
CA TRP A 151 7.79 -0.37 7.84
C TRP A 151 6.73 0.60 7.33
N ASP A 152 5.74 0.95 8.14
CA ASP A 152 4.74 1.93 7.75
C ASP A 152 5.31 3.34 7.59
N SER A 153 6.16 3.77 8.51
CA SER A 153 6.55 5.17 8.53
C SER A 153 8.01 5.42 8.88
N HIS A 154 8.58 4.73 9.88
CA HIS A 154 9.87 5.15 10.43
C HIS A 154 11.03 5.03 9.43
N LEU A 155 11.03 4.01 8.54
CA LEU A 155 12.05 3.85 7.50
C LEU A 155 12.05 5.03 6.52
N ILE A 156 10.88 5.55 6.17
CA ILE A 156 10.73 6.71 5.29
C ILE A 156 11.02 7.99 6.06
N ASP A 157 10.37 8.18 7.20
CA ASP A 157 10.43 9.43 7.97
C ASP A 157 11.85 9.74 8.43
N SER A 158 12.63 8.72 8.87
CA SER A 158 14.02 8.90 9.30
C SER A 158 14.98 9.18 8.13
N HIS A 159 14.58 8.89 6.88
CA HIS A 159 15.34 9.28 5.71
C HIS A 159 15.23 10.79 5.41
N GLY A 160 14.16 11.44 5.92
CA GLY A 160 14.00 12.89 5.85
C GLY A 160 13.53 13.44 4.51
N MET A 161 13.21 12.58 3.53
CA MET A 161 12.67 12.98 2.22
C MET A 161 11.14 13.03 2.22
N ASN A 162 10.56 14.02 1.58
CA ASN A 162 9.14 14.03 1.26
C ASN A 162 8.86 13.14 0.02
N ALA A 163 7.57 12.96 -0.34
CA ALA A 163 7.17 12.08 -1.44
C ALA A 163 7.80 12.47 -2.79
N ALA A 164 7.84 13.76 -3.13
CA ALA A 164 8.43 14.23 -4.38
C ALA A 164 9.95 14.01 -4.44
N GLN A 165 10.65 14.21 -3.32
CA GLN A 165 12.08 13.93 -3.23
C GLN A 165 12.37 12.43 -3.34
N LEU A 166 11.56 11.58 -2.67
CA LEU A 166 11.66 10.13 -2.80
C LEU A 166 11.35 9.65 -4.21
N LEU A 167 10.41 10.29 -4.90
CA LEU A 167 10.09 9.98 -6.30
C LEU A 167 11.29 10.21 -7.21
N GLY A 168 12.01 11.34 -7.01
CA GLY A 168 13.24 11.64 -7.74
C GLY A 168 14.42 10.74 -7.39
N ASP A 169 14.34 10.02 -6.27
CA ASP A 169 15.37 9.10 -5.77
C ASP A 169 15.04 7.62 -6.06
N LEU A 170 13.97 7.35 -6.82
CA LEU A 170 13.66 6.01 -7.31
C LEU A 170 14.60 5.63 -8.46
N GLU A 171 14.92 4.34 -8.55
CA GLU A 171 15.70 3.80 -9.65
C GLU A 171 14.93 3.94 -10.97
N GLU A 172 15.61 4.38 -12.03
CA GLU A 172 15.04 4.42 -13.36
C GLU A 172 14.87 3.00 -13.92
N LEU A 173 13.64 2.63 -14.26
CA LEU A 173 13.34 1.31 -14.80
C LEU A 173 13.24 1.34 -16.32
N SER A 174 13.72 0.27 -16.98
CA SER A 174 13.54 0.12 -18.41
C SER A 174 12.04 0.01 -18.76
N PRO A 175 11.61 0.49 -19.95
CA PRO A 175 10.23 0.36 -20.42
C PRO A 175 9.71 -1.10 -20.41
N LYS A 176 10.59 -2.06 -20.66
CA LYS A 176 10.28 -3.49 -20.59
C LYS A 176 9.90 -3.90 -19.17
N LEU A 177 10.73 -3.54 -18.17
CA LEU A 177 10.48 -3.90 -16.76
C LEU A 177 9.23 -3.21 -16.22
N ILE A 178 8.99 -1.93 -16.58
CA ILE A 178 7.75 -1.22 -16.24
C ILE A 178 6.53 -2.01 -16.72
N LYS A 179 6.55 -2.44 -17.99
CA LYS A 179 5.45 -3.20 -18.58
C LYS A 179 5.27 -4.58 -17.93
N GLU A 180 6.35 -5.24 -17.57
CA GLU A 180 6.30 -6.50 -16.81
C GLU A 180 5.64 -6.31 -15.44
N ILE A 181 6.02 -5.26 -14.69
CA ILE A 181 5.41 -4.93 -13.39
C ILE A 181 3.91 -4.62 -13.54
N GLN A 182 3.55 -3.82 -14.54
CA GLN A 182 2.16 -3.43 -14.80
C GLN A 182 1.25 -4.60 -15.19
N ASN A 183 1.79 -5.63 -15.81
CA ASN A 183 1.03 -6.81 -16.27
C ASN A 183 0.86 -7.89 -15.20
N GLN A 184 1.47 -7.72 -14.03
CA GLN A 184 1.38 -8.71 -12.95
C GLN A 184 -0.03 -8.76 -12.34
N SER A 185 -0.45 -9.96 -11.97
CA SER A 185 -1.74 -10.20 -11.33
C SER A 185 -1.75 -9.77 -9.85
N LEU A 186 -2.94 -9.55 -9.32
CA LEU A 186 -3.13 -9.24 -7.90
C LEU A 186 -2.57 -10.35 -6.97
N GLU A 187 -2.62 -11.62 -7.41
CA GLU A 187 -2.01 -12.73 -6.68
C GLU A 187 -0.48 -12.63 -6.64
N GLN A 188 0.15 -12.24 -7.74
CA GLN A 188 1.59 -11.99 -7.77
C GLN A 188 1.98 -10.84 -6.83
N TRP A 189 1.17 -9.78 -6.72
CA TRP A 189 1.44 -8.69 -5.78
C TRP A 189 1.42 -9.18 -4.33
N VAL A 190 0.43 -10.01 -3.97
CA VAL A 190 0.37 -10.64 -2.63
C VAL A 190 1.62 -11.48 -2.37
N ASN A 191 1.99 -12.35 -3.32
CA ASN A 191 3.12 -13.26 -3.17
C ASN A 191 4.44 -12.51 -3.00
N GLU A 192 4.64 -11.41 -3.73
CA GLU A 192 5.84 -10.57 -3.60
C GLU A 192 5.91 -9.87 -2.23
N SER A 193 4.79 -9.28 -1.79
CA SER A 193 4.72 -8.64 -0.47
C SER A 193 4.92 -9.65 0.66
N GLN A 194 4.35 -10.86 0.53
CA GLN A 194 4.52 -11.94 1.48
C GLN A 194 5.97 -12.46 1.53
N ALA A 195 6.62 -12.64 0.37
CA ALA A 195 8.01 -13.06 0.30
C ALA A 195 8.94 -12.05 1.00
N LEU A 196 8.69 -10.75 0.80
CA LEU A 196 9.44 -9.71 1.49
C LEU A 196 9.10 -9.71 3.00
N ALA A 197 7.84 -9.88 3.38
CA ALA A 197 7.46 -10.02 4.79
C ALA A 197 8.22 -11.16 5.47
N LYS A 198 8.34 -12.32 4.81
CA LYS A 198 9.11 -13.47 5.34
C LYS A 198 10.57 -13.09 5.63
N ILE A 199 11.25 -12.46 4.68
CA ILE A 199 12.63 -11.97 4.85
C ILE A 199 12.73 -11.00 6.03
N ILE A 200 11.77 -10.10 6.16
CA ILE A 200 11.74 -9.12 7.25
C ILE A 200 11.60 -9.81 8.61
N TYR A 201 10.65 -10.74 8.73
CA TYR A 201 10.45 -11.50 9.98
C TYR A 201 11.67 -12.32 10.39
N GLU A 202 12.33 -12.99 9.44
CA GLU A 202 13.53 -13.79 9.68
C GLU A 202 14.71 -12.94 10.18
N ASN A 203 14.80 -11.68 9.74
CA ASN A 203 15.92 -10.78 10.04
C ASN A 203 15.61 -9.72 11.10
N THR A 204 14.41 -9.74 11.69
CA THR A 204 13.99 -8.73 12.68
C THR A 204 13.34 -9.39 13.90
N PRO A 205 14.09 -10.07 14.77
CA PRO A 205 13.55 -10.66 15.98
C PRO A 205 13.04 -9.59 16.95
N SER A 206 12.14 -9.98 17.85
CA SER A 206 11.63 -9.07 18.89
C SER A 206 12.76 -8.56 19.78
N ASN A 207 12.63 -7.31 20.25
CA ASN A 207 13.61 -6.57 21.04
C ASN A 207 14.89 -6.16 20.31
N SER A 208 14.93 -6.24 18.98
CA SER A 208 16.04 -5.73 18.17
C SER A 208 16.27 -4.23 18.41
N LYS A 209 17.53 -3.82 18.41
CA LYS A 209 17.94 -2.42 18.42
C LYS A 209 18.42 -2.08 17.01
N LEU A 210 17.63 -1.29 16.31
CA LEU A 210 17.80 -1.00 14.88
C LEU A 210 18.13 0.49 14.66
N GLY A 211 18.86 0.75 13.57
CA GLY A 211 19.28 2.09 13.18
C GLY A 211 19.79 2.11 11.74
N GLU A 212 20.89 2.83 11.48
CA GLU A 212 21.43 3.08 10.15
C GLU A 212 21.68 1.82 9.31
N GLU A 213 22.23 0.75 9.93
CA GLU A 213 22.49 -0.51 9.21
C GLU A 213 21.20 -1.12 8.65
N TYR A 214 20.15 -1.18 9.48
CA TYR A 214 18.85 -1.68 9.06
C TYR A 214 18.24 -0.77 7.99
N GLN A 215 18.34 0.55 8.16
CA GLN A 215 17.85 1.53 7.18
C GLN A 215 18.56 1.35 5.82
N SER A 216 19.88 1.30 5.80
CA SER A 216 20.66 1.12 4.58
C SER A 216 20.31 -0.18 3.84
N ARG A 217 20.04 -1.24 4.59
CA ARG A 217 19.68 -2.55 4.03
C ARG A 217 18.25 -2.59 3.46
N TYR A 218 17.27 -1.98 4.14
CA TYR A 218 15.87 -2.20 3.84
C TYR A 218 15.18 -1.02 3.13
N LEU A 219 15.72 0.19 3.18
CA LEU A 219 15.18 1.32 2.45
C LEU A 219 15.13 1.10 0.93
N PRO A 220 16.14 0.49 0.28
CA PRO A 220 16.04 0.15 -1.14
C PRO A 220 14.88 -0.79 -1.45
N LEU A 221 14.64 -1.81 -0.62
CA LEU A 221 13.52 -2.74 -0.80
C LEU A 221 12.16 -2.06 -0.61
N LEU A 222 12.07 -1.14 0.34
CA LEU A 222 10.88 -0.32 0.56
C LEU A 222 10.61 0.56 -0.66
N LYS A 223 11.63 1.21 -1.24
CA LYS A 223 11.50 2.01 -2.47
C LYS A 223 10.98 1.18 -3.64
N ILE A 224 11.49 -0.05 -3.81
CA ILE A 224 11.00 -0.98 -4.84
C ILE A 224 9.50 -1.29 -4.65
N GLN A 225 9.04 -1.51 -3.42
CA GLN A 225 7.62 -1.77 -3.14
C GLN A 225 6.75 -0.55 -3.44
N LEU A 226 7.20 0.65 -3.08
CA LEU A 226 6.50 1.90 -3.42
C LEU A 226 6.41 2.09 -4.93
N GLN A 227 7.50 1.85 -5.66
CA GLN A 227 7.56 1.98 -7.11
C GLN A 227 6.63 0.99 -7.81
N ARG A 228 6.64 -0.29 -7.38
CA ARG A 228 5.70 -1.30 -7.87
C ARG A 228 4.26 -0.92 -7.59
N GLY A 229 3.96 -0.41 -6.39
CA GLY A 229 2.64 0.06 -6.00
C GLY A 229 2.12 1.15 -6.95
N GLY A 230 2.92 2.16 -7.26
CA GLY A 230 2.55 3.23 -8.17
C GLY A 230 2.33 2.77 -9.61
N LEU A 231 3.23 1.94 -10.15
CA LEU A 231 3.11 1.40 -11.51
C LEU A 231 1.87 0.51 -11.68
N ARG A 232 1.58 -0.34 -10.69
CA ARG A 232 0.42 -1.24 -10.68
C ARG A 232 -0.89 -0.49 -10.48
N LEU A 233 -0.89 0.56 -9.64
CA LEU A 233 -2.03 1.46 -9.49
C LEU A 233 -2.35 2.13 -10.83
N ALA A 234 -1.35 2.69 -11.52
CA ALA A 234 -1.54 3.28 -12.84
C ALA A 234 -2.13 2.29 -13.86
N ALA A 235 -1.59 1.07 -13.90
CA ALA A 235 -2.10 0.02 -14.80
C ALA A 235 -3.57 -0.32 -14.52
N GLN A 236 -3.94 -0.45 -13.23
CA GLN A 236 -5.33 -0.71 -12.85
C GLN A 236 -6.26 0.45 -13.23
N LEU A 237 -5.83 1.69 -13.01
CA LEU A 237 -6.62 2.87 -13.35
C LEU A 237 -6.78 3.01 -14.88
N ASN A 238 -5.71 2.77 -15.64
CA ASN A 238 -5.77 2.76 -17.10
C ASN A 238 -6.72 1.69 -17.64
N GLU A 239 -6.75 0.51 -17.01
CA GLU A 239 -7.69 -0.57 -17.38
C GLU A 239 -9.15 -0.28 -16.98
N ILE A 240 -9.37 0.42 -15.87
CA ILE A 240 -10.70 0.83 -15.41
C ILE A 240 -11.32 1.84 -16.37
N PHE A 241 -10.53 2.79 -16.86
CA PHE A 241 -10.98 3.95 -17.64
C PHE A 241 -10.59 3.88 -19.13
N LYS A 242 -10.30 2.66 -19.63
CA LYS A 242 -10.00 2.47 -21.07
C LYS A 242 -11.17 2.70 -22.01
#